data_753c152451f6c1bce06fd0d33b6a726b
#
_entry.id   753c152451f6c1bce06fd0d33b6a726b
#
_cell.length_a   1.000
_cell.length_b   1.000
_cell.length_c   1.000
_cell.angle_alpha   90.00
_cell.angle_beta   90.00
_cell.angle_gamma   90.00
#
_symmetry.space_group_name_H-M   'P 1'
#
loop_
_entity.id
_entity.type
_entity.pdbx_description
1 polymer ?
#
loop_
_entity_poly.entity_id
_entity_poly.type
_entity_poly.pdbx_seq_one_letter_code
_entity_poly.pdbx_strand_id
1 'polypeptide(L)'
;MTEGNFVDYVKINVFSGNGGKGSAHFRREKYITKGGPDGGDGGRGGHVVFVTDKSLWTLHHFRFQKHFKCGHGGDGSGSRSTGADGADALIRVPVGTVIRDTETNKIIYETIEDGDHKIILDGGKGGLGNWNFRSSTNQAPRYSQPGIKGKERQLTLELKLLADVGLVGFPNVGKSTLLKTITSAKPKIGNYEFTTLKPNLGIVQYRDYRSFVMADIPGIIEGASDGRG
;
A
#
# COMPACT_ATOMS: atom_id res chain seq x y z
N MET A 1 -9.52 -27.05 -10.49
CA MET A 1 -10.32 -25.86 -10.88
C MET A 1 -9.45 -24.64 -10.65
N THR A 2 -8.73 -24.21 -11.67
CA THR A 2 -7.92 -22.97 -11.64
C THR A 2 -8.87 -21.79 -11.81
N GLU A 3 -9.36 -21.24 -10.68
CA GLU A 3 -9.96 -19.90 -10.67
C GLU A 3 -8.91 -18.92 -11.20
N GLY A 4 -9.30 -18.11 -12.18
CA GLY A 4 -8.41 -17.24 -12.90
C GLY A 4 -7.49 -16.42 -12.00
N ASN A 5 -6.21 -16.38 -12.35
CA ASN A 5 -5.12 -15.69 -11.64
C ASN A 5 -5.24 -14.16 -11.64
N PHE A 6 -6.39 -13.61 -12.03
CA PHE A 6 -6.60 -12.18 -12.12
C PHE A 6 -7.47 -11.68 -10.97
N VAL A 7 -6.91 -10.79 -10.16
CA VAL A 7 -7.59 -10.12 -9.04
C VAL A 7 -7.48 -8.63 -9.25
N ASP A 8 -8.63 -7.97 -9.39
CA ASP A 8 -8.80 -6.53 -9.60
C ASP A 8 -9.32 -5.79 -8.36
N TYR A 9 -9.82 -6.52 -7.38
CA TYR A 9 -10.38 -5.99 -6.15
C TYR A 9 -9.95 -6.83 -4.96
N VAL A 10 -9.41 -6.18 -3.92
CA VAL A 10 -9.00 -6.86 -2.69
C VAL A 10 -9.07 -5.92 -1.49
N LYS A 11 -9.38 -6.47 -0.32
CA LYS A 11 -9.29 -5.76 0.96
C LYS A 11 -8.07 -6.25 1.73
N ILE A 12 -7.31 -5.30 2.28
CA ILE A 12 -6.12 -5.56 3.09
C ILE A 12 -6.19 -4.78 4.39
N ASN A 13 -5.54 -5.30 5.43
CA ASN A 13 -5.38 -4.62 6.71
C ASN A 13 -3.93 -4.17 6.85
N VAL A 14 -3.73 -2.91 7.14
CA VAL A 14 -2.41 -2.31 7.28
C VAL A 14 -2.23 -1.73 8.68
N PHE A 15 -1.05 -1.97 9.27
CA PHE A 15 -0.72 -1.57 10.63
C PHE A 15 0.61 -0.83 10.60
N SER A 16 0.60 0.45 10.94
CA SER A 16 1.85 1.18 11.10
C SER A 16 2.52 0.84 12.44
N GLY A 17 3.82 1.04 12.52
CA GLY A 17 4.60 0.75 13.72
C GLY A 17 4.32 1.74 14.85
N ASN A 18 4.41 1.27 16.09
CA ASN A 18 4.40 2.16 17.26
C ASN A 18 5.75 2.84 17.37
N GLY A 19 5.78 4.08 17.85
CA GLY A 19 7.01 4.74 18.28
C GLY A 19 7.56 4.13 19.56
N GLY A 20 8.88 4.06 19.68
CA GLY A 20 9.57 3.64 20.88
C GLY A 20 9.42 4.64 22.02
N LYS A 21 9.58 4.22 23.24
CA LYS A 21 9.55 5.07 24.43
C LYS A 21 10.85 5.85 24.58
N GLY A 22 10.80 7.11 24.99
CA GLY A 22 11.99 7.85 25.44
C GLY A 22 12.54 7.29 26.77
N SER A 23 13.83 7.47 26.99
CA SER A 23 14.53 7.03 28.21
C SER A 23 14.56 8.12 29.27
N ALA A 24 14.39 7.72 30.55
CA ALA A 24 14.58 8.60 31.71
C ALA A 24 15.93 8.28 32.43
N HIS A 25 16.94 7.91 31.66
CA HIS A 25 18.25 7.52 32.19
C HIS A 25 19.03 8.70 32.71
N PHE A 26 19.87 8.44 33.74
CA PHE A 26 20.83 9.39 34.29
C PHE A 26 22.24 8.85 34.13
N ARG A 27 23.16 9.68 33.75
CA ARG A 27 24.59 9.36 33.62
C ARG A 27 25.15 8.84 34.94
N ARG A 28 25.81 7.70 34.90
CA ARG A 28 26.49 7.10 36.04
C ARG A 28 27.92 6.76 35.63
N GLU A 29 28.87 7.40 36.27
CA GLU A 29 30.29 7.15 36.04
C GLU A 29 31.02 7.00 37.37
N LYS A 30 32.18 6.33 37.33
CA LYS A 30 33.07 6.21 38.47
C LYS A 30 33.49 7.63 38.89
N TYR A 31 33.35 7.94 40.17
CA TYR A 31 33.65 9.26 40.76
C TYR A 31 32.65 10.40 40.44
N ILE A 32 31.59 10.16 39.68
CA ILE A 32 30.54 11.16 39.48
C ILE A 32 29.28 10.72 40.23
N THR A 33 29.05 11.33 41.42
CA THR A 33 27.92 10.94 42.29
C THR A 33 26.57 11.47 41.79
N LYS A 34 26.55 12.55 41.02
CA LYS A 34 25.32 13.17 40.46
C LYS A 34 25.52 13.44 38.98
N GLY A 35 25.31 12.41 38.15
CA GLY A 35 25.24 12.61 36.70
C GLY A 35 23.93 13.30 36.31
N GLY A 36 23.96 14.09 35.24
CA GLY A 36 22.77 14.73 34.69
C GLY A 36 21.87 13.73 33.90
N PRO A 37 20.69 14.18 33.48
CA PRO A 37 19.83 13.40 32.61
C PRO A 37 20.55 13.18 31.26
N ASP A 38 20.54 11.95 30.78
CA ASP A 38 21.18 11.52 29.53
C ASP A 38 20.35 10.49 28.74
N GLY A 39 19.06 10.39 29.05
CA GLY A 39 18.16 9.51 28.32
C GLY A 39 17.92 10.03 26.90
N GLY A 40 18.07 9.13 25.93
CA GLY A 40 17.80 9.36 24.51
C GLY A 40 16.34 9.19 24.15
N ASP A 41 16.00 9.56 22.94
CA ASP A 41 14.64 9.48 22.39
C ASP A 41 14.32 8.06 21.90
N GLY A 42 13.04 7.70 21.85
CA GLY A 42 12.59 6.50 21.15
C GLY A 42 12.67 6.69 19.61
N GLY A 43 12.88 5.61 18.89
CA GLY A 43 12.80 5.58 17.44
C GLY A 43 11.36 5.72 16.94
N ARG A 44 11.16 6.15 15.71
CA ARG A 44 9.85 6.16 15.07
C ARG A 44 9.37 4.75 14.74
N GLY A 45 8.06 4.54 14.70
CA GLY A 45 7.48 3.34 14.08
C GLY A 45 7.58 3.39 12.56
N GLY A 46 7.58 2.22 11.91
CA GLY A 46 7.59 2.11 10.47
C GLY A 46 6.31 2.64 9.82
N HIS A 47 6.45 3.20 8.63
CA HIS A 47 5.36 3.68 7.78
C HIS A 47 4.82 2.57 6.88
N VAL A 48 3.53 2.66 6.52
CA VAL A 48 2.96 1.89 5.42
C VAL A 48 3.14 2.69 4.14
N VAL A 49 3.95 2.18 3.22
CA VAL A 49 4.30 2.84 1.96
C VAL A 49 3.82 1.98 0.80
N PHE A 50 3.03 2.57 -0.09
CA PHE A 50 2.70 1.95 -1.37
C PHE A 50 3.74 2.34 -2.41
N VAL A 51 4.16 1.36 -3.19
CA VAL A 51 5.12 1.52 -4.28
C VAL A 51 4.47 1.04 -5.57
N THR A 52 4.42 1.92 -6.56
CA THR A 52 3.89 1.59 -7.87
C THR A 52 4.91 0.81 -8.69
N ASP A 53 4.51 -0.33 -9.23
CA ASP A 53 5.39 -1.22 -9.99
C ASP A 53 4.69 -1.66 -11.28
N LYS A 54 5.18 -1.18 -12.43
CA LYS A 54 4.64 -1.52 -13.76
C LYS A 54 4.85 -2.98 -14.16
N SER A 55 5.70 -3.73 -13.45
CA SER A 55 5.88 -5.16 -13.71
C SER A 55 4.70 -5.98 -13.17
N LEU A 56 3.88 -5.40 -12.31
CA LEU A 56 2.69 -6.02 -11.75
C LEU A 56 1.46 -5.71 -12.61
N TRP A 57 0.65 -6.74 -12.91
CA TRP A 57 -0.55 -6.67 -13.76
C TRP A 57 -1.84 -6.92 -13.00
N THR A 58 -1.74 -7.37 -11.75
CA THR A 58 -2.87 -7.86 -10.97
C THR A 58 -2.57 -7.74 -9.49
N LEU A 59 -3.62 -7.67 -8.68
CA LEU A 59 -3.54 -7.70 -7.23
C LEU A 59 -3.54 -9.13 -6.65
N HIS A 60 -3.22 -10.15 -7.47
CA HIS A 60 -3.36 -11.56 -7.10
C HIS A 60 -2.57 -11.95 -5.84
N HIS A 61 -1.38 -11.39 -5.63
CA HIS A 61 -0.55 -11.70 -4.47
C HIS A 61 -1.21 -11.30 -3.13
N PHE A 62 -2.10 -10.29 -3.13
CA PHE A 62 -2.87 -9.89 -1.95
C PHE A 62 -3.96 -10.90 -1.56
N ARG A 63 -4.28 -11.87 -2.41
CA ARG A 63 -5.18 -12.97 -2.06
C ARG A 63 -4.62 -13.82 -0.92
N PHE A 64 -3.29 -13.96 -0.88
CA PHE A 64 -2.58 -14.79 0.09
C PHE A 64 -2.05 -13.97 1.28
N GLN A 65 -1.69 -12.72 1.05
CA GLN A 65 -1.18 -11.82 2.09
C GLN A 65 -2.10 -10.61 2.23
N LYS A 66 -2.92 -10.62 3.28
CA LYS A 66 -3.91 -9.55 3.55
C LYS A 66 -3.53 -8.64 4.72
N HIS A 67 -2.50 -8.99 5.47
CA HIS A 67 -2.07 -8.25 6.66
C HIS A 67 -0.64 -7.76 6.49
N PHE A 68 -0.46 -6.44 6.59
CA PHE A 68 0.84 -5.78 6.48
C PHE A 68 1.14 -5.04 7.76
N LYS A 69 2.19 -5.45 8.47
CA LYS A 69 2.61 -4.86 9.73
C LYS A 69 3.99 -4.25 9.59
N CYS A 70 4.14 -3.01 10.03
CA CYS A 70 5.41 -2.32 10.09
C CYS A 70 6.16 -2.64 11.38
N GLY A 71 7.46 -2.42 11.38
CA GLY A 71 8.29 -2.53 12.59
C GLY A 71 7.94 -1.44 13.61
N HIS A 72 8.09 -1.76 14.90
CA HIS A 72 8.00 -0.76 15.96
C HIS A 72 9.33 -0.06 16.13
N GLY A 73 9.30 1.20 16.56
CA GLY A 73 10.50 1.91 16.96
C GLY A 73 11.09 1.33 18.25
N GLY A 74 12.42 1.30 18.32
CA GLY A 74 13.14 0.91 19.51
C GLY A 74 13.03 1.95 20.62
N ASP A 75 13.12 1.53 21.86
CA ASP A 75 13.17 2.46 23.01
C ASP A 75 14.51 3.21 23.05
N GLY A 76 14.49 4.43 23.52
CA GLY A 76 15.69 5.20 23.82
C GLY A 76 16.47 4.59 24.99
N SER A 77 17.77 4.84 25.03
CA SER A 77 18.64 4.32 26.09
C SER A 77 19.48 5.43 26.75
N GLY A 78 20.43 5.05 27.57
CA GLY A 78 21.38 5.99 28.19
C GLY A 78 22.34 6.60 27.16
N SER A 79 23.16 7.55 27.62
CA SER A 79 24.16 8.26 26.78
C SER A 79 23.54 8.97 25.55
N ARG A 80 22.30 9.41 25.68
CA ARG A 80 21.48 10.05 24.62
C ARG A 80 21.30 9.18 23.38
N SER A 81 21.39 7.89 23.54
CA SER A 81 21.24 6.98 22.41
C SER A 81 19.76 6.86 22.02
N THR A 82 19.46 7.30 20.81
CA THR A 82 18.11 7.18 20.21
C THR A 82 17.83 5.75 19.82
N GLY A 83 16.60 5.29 20.07
CA GLY A 83 16.13 3.98 19.62
C GLY A 83 16.14 3.87 18.09
N ALA A 84 16.34 2.66 17.58
CA ALA A 84 16.28 2.41 16.15
C ALA A 84 14.87 2.67 15.59
N ASP A 85 14.78 3.19 14.36
CA ASP A 85 13.51 3.32 13.66
C ASP A 85 12.94 1.96 13.26
N GLY A 86 11.63 1.83 13.33
CA GLY A 86 10.92 0.64 12.85
C GLY A 86 10.98 0.53 11.32
N ALA A 87 11.09 -0.69 10.81
CA ALA A 87 11.10 -0.94 9.38
C ALA A 87 9.74 -0.58 8.74
N ASP A 88 9.79 0.10 7.61
CA ASP A 88 8.62 0.45 6.81
C ASP A 88 8.08 -0.80 6.08
N ALA A 89 6.77 -0.89 5.88
CA ALA A 89 6.16 -1.91 5.05
C ALA A 89 5.98 -1.36 3.63
N LEU A 90 6.74 -1.90 2.68
CA LEU A 90 6.64 -1.55 1.26
C LEU A 90 5.61 -2.47 0.59
N ILE A 91 4.48 -1.92 0.16
CA ILE A 91 3.39 -2.64 -0.50
C ILE A 91 3.42 -2.29 -1.98
N ARG A 92 3.85 -3.24 -2.81
CA ARG A 92 3.93 -3.04 -4.26
C ARG A 92 2.58 -3.26 -4.90
N VAL A 93 2.14 -2.31 -5.74
CA VAL A 93 0.88 -2.35 -6.46
C VAL A 93 1.08 -1.97 -7.93
N PRO A 94 0.26 -2.50 -8.85
CA PRO A 94 0.30 -2.09 -10.25
C PRO A 94 -0.04 -0.61 -10.44
N VAL A 95 0.38 -0.05 -11.57
CA VAL A 95 -0.10 1.25 -12.07
C VAL A 95 -1.63 1.18 -12.28
N GLY A 96 -2.34 2.26 -11.99
CA GLY A 96 -3.80 2.32 -12.08
C GLY A 96 -4.54 1.71 -10.88
N THR A 97 -3.83 1.45 -9.76
CA THR A 97 -4.48 0.99 -8.52
C THR A 97 -5.06 2.17 -7.76
N VAL A 98 -6.36 2.10 -7.46
CA VAL A 98 -7.05 3.04 -6.56
C VAL A 98 -7.07 2.46 -5.16
N ILE A 99 -6.57 3.24 -4.22
CA ILE A 99 -6.53 2.89 -2.78
C ILE A 99 -7.62 3.67 -2.09
N ARG A 100 -8.60 2.95 -1.52
CA ARG A 100 -9.73 3.52 -0.77
C ARG A 100 -9.67 3.09 0.69
N ASP A 101 -10.15 3.96 1.55
CA ASP A 101 -10.49 3.59 2.92
C ASP A 101 -11.79 2.75 2.88
N THR A 102 -11.75 1.55 3.48
CA THR A 102 -12.89 0.62 3.41
C THR A 102 -14.10 1.12 4.19
N GLU A 103 -13.91 1.88 5.28
CA GLU A 103 -14.99 2.37 6.13
C GLU A 103 -15.67 3.60 5.52
N THR A 104 -14.88 4.56 5.05
CA THR A 104 -15.38 5.83 4.53
C THR A 104 -15.61 5.82 3.02
N ASN A 105 -15.14 4.80 2.32
CA ASN A 105 -15.11 4.66 0.86
C ASN A 105 -14.43 5.83 0.13
N LYS A 106 -13.66 6.66 0.85
CA LYS A 106 -12.92 7.78 0.25
C LYS A 106 -11.66 7.29 -0.45
N ILE A 107 -11.38 7.85 -1.62
CA ILE A 107 -10.11 7.63 -2.31
C ILE A 107 -9.02 8.32 -1.48
N ILE A 108 -8.00 7.55 -1.09
CA ILE A 108 -6.82 8.05 -0.40
C ILE A 108 -5.75 8.38 -1.42
N TYR A 109 -5.56 7.49 -2.40
CA TYR A 109 -4.51 7.64 -3.41
C TYR A 109 -4.84 6.81 -4.66
N GLU A 110 -4.36 7.25 -5.81
CA GLU A 110 -4.38 6.55 -7.08
C GLU A 110 -2.96 6.48 -7.64
N THR A 111 -2.49 5.30 -8.00
CA THR A 111 -1.16 5.10 -8.56
C THR A 111 -1.16 5.44 -10.04
N ILE A 112 -0.33 6.41 -10.46
CA ILE A 112 -0.30 6.90 -11.85
C ILE A 112 1.04 6.57 -12.51
N GLU A 113 2.15 6.83 -11.81
CA GLU A 113 3.50 6.69 -12.37
C GLU A 113 4.24 5.50 -11.77
N ASP A 114 5.05 4.84 -12.60
CA ASP A 114 5.92 3.75 -12.16
C ASP A 114 6.99 4.26 -11.19
N GLY A 115 7.24 3.51 -10.13
CA GLY A 115 8.24 3.87 -9.12
C GLY A 115 7.77 4.94 -8.14
N ASP A 116 6.52 5.38 -8.19
CA ASP A 116 5.99 6.34 -7.21
C ASP A 116 5.86 5.70 -5.82
N HIS A 117 6.20 6.48 -4.80
CA HIS A 117 6.20 6.08 -3.40
C HIS A 117 5.23 6.96 -2.60
N LYS A 118 4.21 6.37 -2.01
CA LYS A 118 3.24 7.10 -1.21
C LYS A 118 3.09 6.53 0.20
N ILE A 119 3.35 7.34 1.21
CA ILE A 119 3.02 7.00 2.60
C ILE A 119 1.51 7.14 2.76
N ILE A 120 0.85 6.03 3.07
CA ILE A 120 -0.60 5.99 3.33
C ILE A 120 -0.89 6.04 4.82
N LEU A 121 0.00 5.48 5.64
CA LEU A 121 -0.18 5.45 7.07
C LEU A 121 1.16 5.74 7.76
N ASP A 122 1.20 6.84 8.51
CA ASP A 122 2.40 7.22 9.26
C ASP A 122 2.61 6.31 10.47
N GLY A 123 3.86 5.96 10.72
CA GLY A 123 4.28 5.34 11.96
C GLY A 123 4.16 6.29 13.15
N GLY A 124 4.02 5.73 14.33
CA GLY A 124 4.01 6.49 15.56
C GLY A 124 5.35 7.20 15.82
N LYS A 125 5.31 8.43 16.27
CA LYS A 125 6.54 9.17 16.65
C LYS A 125 7.14 8.57 17.91
N GLY A 126 8.47 8.50 17.98
CA GLY A 126 9.19 8.15 19.19
C GLY A 126 8.97 9.18 20.31
N GLY A 127 8.98 8.70 21.54
CA GLY A 127 8.87 9.54 22.73
C GLY A 127 10.19 10.25 23.04
N LEU A 128 10.14 11.44 23.56
CA LEU A 128 11.32 12.20 23.95
C LEU A 128 11.93 11.67 25.24
N GLY A 129 13.26 11.56 25.28
CA GLY A 129 14.03 11.23 26.46
C GLY A 129 14.12 12.40 27.46
N ASN A 130 14.52 12.10 28.71
CA ASN A 130 14.58 13.11 29.77
C ASN A 130 15.59 14.21 29.48
N TRP A 131 16.58 13.97 28.63
CA TRP A 131 17.52 15.03 28.19
C TRP A 131 16.82 16.23 27.58
N ASN A 132 15.74 16.04 26.84
CA ASN A 132 14.98 17.12 26.17
C ASN A 132 14.19 18.00 27.14
N PHE A 133 13.92 17.54 28.36
CA PHE A 133 13.13 18.26 29.36
C PHE A 133 14.00 19.03 30.37
N ARG A 134 15.33 19.03 30.15
CA ARG A 134 16.26 19.81 30.98
C ARG A 134 16.09 21.29 30.73
N SER A 135 15.90 22.04 31.82
CA SER A 135 15.82 23.50 31.81
C SER A 135 16.59 24.10 33.01
N SER A 136 16.71 25.44 33.08
CA SER A 136 17.33 26.13 34.21
C SER A 136 16.60 25.87 35.53
N THR A 137 15.28 25.71 35.49
CA THR A 137 14.43 25.41 36.65
C THR A 137 14.29 23.92 36.93
N ASN A 138 14.45 23.06 35.93
CA ASN A 138 14.38 21.59 36.04
C ASN A 138 15.64 20.95 35.48
N GLN A 139 16.71 20.89 36.27
CA GLN A 139 18.01 20.39 35.84
C GLN A 139 18.07 18.83 35.80
N ALA A 140 17.18 18.15 36.48
CA ALA A 140 17.19 16.69 36.64
C ALA A 140 15.80 16.06 36.42
N PRO A 141 15.17 16.19 35.21
CA PRO A 141 13.88 15.59 34.93
C PRO A 141 13.96 14.06 35.02
N ARG A 142 13.05 13.47 35.81
CA ARG A 142 12.97 12.00 36.02
C ARG A 142 11.89 11.32 35.17
N TYR A 143 11.43 11.97 34.13
CA TYR A 143 10.39 11.47 33.26
C TYR A 143 10.82 11.52 31.79
N SER A 144 10.23 10.69 30.98
CA SER A 144 10.33 10.67 29.52
C SER A 144 8.94 10.53 28.94
N GLN A 145 8.80 10.79 27.64
CA GLN A 145 7.53 10.59 26.93
C GLN A 145 7.41 9.16 26.41
N PRO A 146 6.21 8.58 26.47
CA PRO A 146 5.93 7.34 25.74
C PRO A 146 5.95 7.62 24.24
N GLY A 147 6.27 6.61 23.45
CA GLY A 147 6.08 6.68 22.00
C GLY A 147 4.59 6.76 21.64
N ILE A 148 4.29 7.37 20.51
CA ILE A 148 2.94 7.44 19.97
C ILE A 148 2.59 6.08 19.34
N LYS A 149 1.39 5.58 19.60
CA LYS A 149 0.90 4.35 18.98
C LYS A 149 0.73 4.53 17.47
N GLY A 150 1.07 3.49 16.74
CA GLY A 150 0.76 3.38 15.32
C GLY A 150 -0.75 3.32 15.09
N LYS A 151 -1.12 3.42 13.83
CA LYS A 151 -2.51 3.39 13.37
C LYS A 151 -2.78 2.09 12.64
N GLU A 152 -4.04 1.66 12.68
CA GLU A 152 -4.56 0.56 11.90
C GLU A 152 -5.59 1.08 10.91
N ARG A 153 -5.63 0.50 9.71
CA ARG A 153 -6.64 0.83 8.71
C ARG A 153 -6.91 -0.36 7.80
N GLN A 154 -8.17 -0.54 7.44
CA GLN A 154 -8.56 -1.45 6.38
C GLN A 154 -8.66 -0.67 5.08
N LEU A 155 -7.95 -1.14 4.05
CA LEU A 155 -7.90 -0.52 2.74
C LEU A 155 -8.52 -1.46 1.70
N THR A 156 -9.24 -0.85 0.77
CA THR A 156 -9.72 -1.49 -0.44
C THR A 156 -8.81 -1.08 -1.60
N LEU A 157 -8.23 -2.05 -2.27
CA LEU A 157 -7.45 -1.86 -3.48
C LEU A 157 -8.31 -2.26 -4.66
N GLU A 158 -8.46 -1.35 -5.62
CA GLU A 158 -9.19 -1.54 -6.86
C GLU A 158 -8.27 -1.20 -8.03
N LEU A 159 -8.05 -2.15 -8.92
CA LEU A 159 -7.23 -1.95 -10.09
C LEU A 159 -8.11 -1.47 -11.24
N LYS A 160 -7.89 -0.23 -11.69
CA LYS A 160 -8.46 0.30 -12.92
C LYS A 160 -7.69 -0.28 -14.09
N LEU A 161 -8.27 -1.28 -14.73
CA LEU A 161 -7.66 -1.90 -15.88
C LEU A 161 -7.89 -1.06 -17.13
N LEU A 162 -6.79 -0.56 -17.68
CA LEU A 162 -6.76 -0.13 -19.06
C LEU A 162 -6.37 -1.32 -19.91
N ALA A 163 -7.15 -1.63 -20.96
CA ALA A 163 -6.74 -2.62 -21.94
C ALA A 163 -5.70 -2.01 -22.87
N ASP A 164 -4.63 -2.77 -23.14
CA ASP A 164 -3.59 -2.37 -24.10
C ASP A 164 -4.11 -2.50 -25.54
N VAL A 165 -5.04 -3.44 -25.77
CA VAL A 165 -5.63 -3.74 -27.08
C VAL A 165 -7.14 -3.88 -26.97
N GLY A 166 -7.89 -3.15 -27.77
CA GLY A 166 -9.35 -3.27 -27.90
C GLY A 166 -9.75 -4.05 -29.15
N LEU A 167 -10.67 -5.03 -28.99
CA LEU A 167 -11.32 -5.71 -30.10
C LEU A 167 -12.58 -4.93 -30.50
N VAL A 168 -12.61 -4.43 -31.73
CA VAL A 168 -13.73 -3.68 -32.29
C VAL A 168 -14.23 -4.40 -33.56
N GLY A 169 -15.53 -4.46 -33.76
CA GLY A 169 -16.13 -5.07 -34.95
C GLY A 169 -17.61 -5.42 -34.75
N PHE A 170 -18.27 -5.83 -35.82
CA PHE A 170 -19.70 -6.16 -35.81
C PHE A 170 -20.05 -7.28 -34.81
N PRO A 171 -21.32 -7.34 -34.35
CA PRO A 171 -21.81 -8.44 -33.55
C PRO A 171 -21.58 -9.78 -34.26
N ASN A 172 -21.35 -10.84 -33.46
CA ASN A 172 -21.22 -12.24 -33.95
C ASN A 172 -20.05 -12.53 -34.93
N VAL A 173 -19.09 -11.62 -35.13
CA VAL A 173 -17.88 -11.88 -35.95
C VAL A 173 -16.81 -12.73 -35.24
N GLY A 174 -17.08 -13.17 -34.02
CA GLY A 174 -16.17 -14.06 -33.29
C GLY A 174 -15.18 -13.36 -32.36
N LYS A 175 -15.32 -12.04 -32.04
CA LYS A 175 -14.44 -11.31 -31.13
C LYS A 175 -14.25 -12.00 -29.79
N SER A 176 -15.35 -12.34 -29.13
CA SER A 176 -15.31 -12.99 -27.80
C SER A 176 -14.78 -14.43 -27.89
N THR A 177 -14.97 -15.12 -29.04
CA THR A 177 -14.36 -16.41 -29.28
C THR A 177 -12.86 -16.30 -29.45
N LEU A 178 -12.39 -15.31 -30.22
CA LEU A 178 -10.97 -15.00 -30.38
C LEU A 178 -10.35 -14.71 -29.00
N LEU A 179 -10.96 -13.81 -28.21
CA LEU A 179 -10.48 -13.48 -26.86
C LEU A 179 -10.35 -14.75 -25.99
N LYS A 180 -11.35 -15.63 -25.99
CA LYS A 180 -11.32 -16.89 -25.22
C LYS A 180 -10.21 -17.83 -25.67
N THR A 181 -9.89 -17.86 -26.97
CA THR A 181 -8.90 -18.79 -27.54
C THR A 181 -7.47 -18.34 -27.25
N ILE A 182 -7.19 -17.04 -27.29
CA ILE A 182 -5.82 -16.50 -27.14
C ILE A 182 -5.46 -16.12 -25.71
N THR A 183 -6.44 -16.08 -24.79
CA THR A 183 -6.19 -15.72 -23.40
C THR A 183 -5.84 -16.93 -22.55
N SER A 184 -4.84 -16.76 -21.67
CA SER A 184 -4.36 -17.82 -20.76
C SER A 184 -5.32 -18.15 -19.61
N ALA A 185 -6.35 -17.34 -19.39
CA ALA A 185 -7.36 -17.50 -18.35
C ALA A 185 -8.74 -17.13 -18.87
N LYS A 186 -9.80 -17.58 -18.18
CA LYS A 186 -11.18 -17.20 -18.54
C LYS A 186 -11.31 -15.68 -18.53
N PRO A 187 -11.82 -15.06 -19.62
CA PRO A 187 -12.05 -13.62 -19.68
C PRO A 187 -12.93 -13.16 -18.51
N LYS A 188 -12.56 -12.05 -17.89
CA LYS A 188 -13.36 -11.40 -16.86
C LYS A 188 -14.10 -10.20 -17.39
N ILE A 189 -15.26 -9.93 -16.78
CA ILE A 189 -16.04 -8.73 -17.05
C ILE A 189 -15.40 -7.57 -16.27
N GLY A 190 -14.90 -6.56 -16.96
CA GLY A 190 -14.34 -5.34 -16.35
C GLY A 190 -15.45 -4.34 -16.03
N ASN A 191 -15.32 -3.65 -14.89
CA ASN A 191 -16.17 -2.51 -14.53
C ASN A 191 -15.44 -1.22 -14.94
N TYR A 192 -15.89 -0.59 -16.02
CA TYR A 192 -15.40 0.72 -16.43
C TYR A 192 -16.44 1.78 -16.14
N GLU A 193 -16.07 2.85 -15.43
CA GLU A 193 -16.98 3.95 -15.06
C GLU A 193 -17.56 4.70 -16.27
N PHE A 194 -16.98 4.49 -17.49
CA PHE A 194 -17.37 5.22 -18.71
C PHE A 194 -18.08 4.36 -19.75
N THR A 195 -18.38 3.09 -19.45
CA THR A 195 -19.05 2.20 -20.40
C THR A 195 -20.36 1.69 -19.84
N THR A 196 -21.44 1.85 -20.60
CA THR A 196 -22.75 1.25 -20.31
C THR A 196 -22.71 -0.28 -20.45
N LEU A 197 -21.76 -0.82 -21.21
CA LEU A 197 -21.54 -2.22 -21.46
C LEU A 197 -20.20 -2.66 -20.85
N LYS A 198 -20.22 -3.70 -20.04
CA LYS A 198 -19.03 -4.25 -19.36
C LYS A 198 -18.17 -5.04 -20.36
N PRO A 199 -16.93 -4.60 -20.65
CA PRO A 199 -16.07 -5.32 -21.55
C PRO A 199 -15.56 -6.63 -20.95
N ASN A 200 -15.34 -7.64 -21.79
CA ASN A 200 -14.65 -8.84 -21.39
C ASN A 200 -13.14 -8.63 -21.54
N LEU A 201 -12.40 -8.85 -20.45
CA LEU A 201 -10.96 -8.69 -20.42
C LEU A 201 -10.26 -10.03 -20.43
N GLY A 202 -9.16 -10.13 -21.14
CA GLY A 202 -8.31 -11.31 -21.17
C GLY A 202 -6.84 -10.94 -21.21
N ILE A 203 -6.00 -11.73 -20.53
CA ILE A 203 -4.55 -11.57 -20.58
C ILE A 203 -4.00 -12.48 -21.67
N VAL A 204 -3.32 -11.90 -22.64
CA VAL A 204 -2.66 -12.60 -23.72
C VAL A 204 -1.17 -12.66 -23.40
N GLN A 205 -0.63 -13.89 -23.31
CA GLN A 205 0.80 -14.12 -23.17
C GLN A 205 1.44 -14.28 -24.54
N TYR A 206 2.57 -13.63 -24.75
CA TYR A 206 3.38 -13.78 -25.94
C TYR A 206 4.86 -14.05 -25.58
N ARG A 207 5.77 -13.99 -26.51
CA ARG A 207 7.18 -14.41 -26.30
C ARG A 207 7.82 -13.76 -25.05
N ASP A 208 8.76 -14.47 -24.43
CA ASP A 208 9.59 -14.00 -23.31
C ASP A 208 8.82 -13.66 -22.03
N TYR A 209 7.74 -14.42 -21.71
CA TYR A 209 6.89 -14.19 -20.53
C TYR A 209 6.24 -12.81 -20.48
N ARG A 210 6.21 -12.09 -21.59
CA ARG A 210 5.49 -10.82 -21.68
C ARG A 210 3.99 -11.09 -21.90
N SER A 211 3.17 -10.20 -21.35
CA SER A 211 1.71 -10.27 -21.51
C SER A 211 1.14 -8.88 -21.71
N PHE A 212 -0.02 -8.81 -22.31
CA PHE A 212 -0.81 -7.60 -22.43
C PHE A 212 -2.29 -7.90 -22.17
N VAL A 213 -3.04 -6.86 -21.81
CA VAL A 213 -4.49 -6.96 -21.55
C VAL A 213 -5.24 -6.65 -22.83
N MET A 214 -6.11 -7.57 -23.25
CA MET A 214 -7.00 -7.37 -24.37
C MET A 214 -8.45 -7.27 -23.89
N ALA A 215 -9.19 -6.29 -24.40
CA ALA A 215 -10.61 -6.07 -24.12
C ALA A 215 -11.46 -6.35 -25.34
N ASP A 216 -12.55 -7.09 -25.17
CA ASP A 216 -13.67 -7.12 -26.11
C ASP A 216 -14.64 -6.01 -25.68
N ILE A 217 -14.71 -4.94 -26.49
CA ILE A 217 -15.55 -3.78 -26.19
C ILE A 217 -16.83 -3.90 -27.03
N PRO A 218 -17.92 -4.41 -26.44
CA PRO A 218 -19.20 -4.46 -27.11
C PRO A 218 -19.76 -3.05 -27.32
N GLY A 219 -20.47 -2.82 -28.40
CA GLY A 219 -21.25 -1.60 -28.60
C GLY A 219 -20.51 -0.36 -29.14
N ILE A 220 -19.28 -0.50 -29.67
CA ILE A 220 -18.60 0.61 -30.40
C ILE A 220 -19.00 0.58 -31.90
N ILE A 221 -20.24 0.40 -32.21
CA ILE A 221 -20.77 0.55 -33.56
C ILE A 221 -21.92 1.54 -33.55
N GLU A 222 -22.09 2.25 -34.66
CA GLU A 222 -23.17 3.21 -34.84
C GLU A 222 -24.53 2.53 -34.61
N GLY A 223 -25.35 3.06 -33.66
CA GLY A 223 -26.63 2.47 -33.27
C GLY A 223 -26.59 1.41 -32.15
N ALA A 224 -25.46 1.17 -31.52
CA ALA A 224 -25.39 0.24 -30.38
C ALA A 224 -26.19 0.72 -29.16
N SER A 225 -26.34 2.03 -28.99
CA SER A 225 -27.22 2.64 -27.97
C SER A 225 -28.72 2.35 -28.21
N ASP A 226 -29.10 2.01 -29.42
CA ASP A 226 -30.48 1.73 -29.84
C ASP A 226 -30.83 0.23 -29.81
N GLY A 227 -30.03 -0.57 -29.15
CA GLY A 227 -30.26 -2.02 -28.98
C GLY A 227 -29.97 -2.87 -30.22
N ARG A 228 -29.20 -2.33 -31.19
CA ARG A 228 -28.77 -3.04 -32.41
C ARG A 228 -27.37 -3.69 -32.29
N GLY A 229 -26.88 -3.92 -31.07
CA GLY A 229 -25.57 -4.52 -30.79
C GLY A 229 -25.65 -5.97 -30.31
#